data_3ba264ee7b5c002fe8cf74d35d5df53a
#
_entry.id   3ba264ee7b5c002fe8cf74d35d5df53a
#
_cell.length_a   1.000
_cell.length_b   1.000
_cell.length_c   1.000
_cell.angle_alpha   90.00
_cell.angle_beta   90.00
_cell.angle_gamma   90.00
#
_symmetry.space_group_name_H-M   'P 1'
#
loop_
_entity.id
_entity.type
_entity.pdbx_description
1 polymer ?
#
loop_
_entity_poly.entity_id
_entity_poly.type
_entity_poly.pdbx_seq_one_letter_code
_entity_poly.pdbx_strand_id
1 'polypeptide(L)'
;MIQNILVTDDGTEVSDKALEIACEIAGPCGACITLLHVIEHIEDPDTMIFGNNRELIEKAKLMNLGPSMENTWHKRTQNKIKKLSEQNLRSDSKCLTGDIAEKILEYAHAKKVDMIVMGSSNRLKGISKIKALGSVTRKVSELADCPVLIIH
;
A
#
# COMPACT_ATOMS: atom_id res chain seq x y z
N MET A 1 2.23 -4.85 -23.61
CA MET A 1 1.70 -6.06 -22.94
C MET A 1 1.90 -5.88 -21.46
N ILE A 2 0.89 -6.10 -20.64
CA ILE A 2 0.98 -5.96 -19.17
C ILE A 2 1.74 -7.16 -18.61
N GLN A 3 2.89 -6.93 -18.00
CA GLN A 3 3.75 -7.97 -17.41
C GLN A 3 3.95 -7.78 -15.90
N ASN A 4 3.93 -6.54 -15.42
CA ASN A 4 4.18 -6.18 -14.03
C ASN A 4 3.05 -5.29 -13.50
N ILE A 5 2.26 -5.82 -12.57
CA ILE A 5 1.17 -5.10 -11.92
C ILE A 5 1.58 -4.81 -10.47
N LEU A 6 1.51 -3.54 -10.08
CA LEU A 6 1.73 -3.10 -8.71
C LEU A 6 0.38 -2.91 -8.01
N VAL A 7 0.16 -3.61 -6.90
CA VAL A 7 -1.03 -3.46 -6.07
C VAL A 7 -0.64 -2.84 -4.73
N THR A 8 -1.22 -1.71 -4.39
CA THR A 8 -0.98 -1.10 -3.08
C THR A 8 -1.86 -1.75 -2.02
N ASP A 9 -1.26 -2.20 -0.93
CA ASP A 9 -1.95 -2.88 0.17
C ASP A 9 -1.84 -2.07 1.48
N ASP A 10 -2.91 -1.37 1.84
CA ASP A 10 -3.03 -0.64 3.11
C ASP A 10 -3.81 -1.42 4.18
N GLY A 11 -4.19 -2.66 3.89
CA GLY A 11 -4.90 -3.54 4.80
C GLY A 11 -6.40 -3.32 4.88
N THR A 12 -6.97 -2.51 4.02
CA THR A 12 -8.41 -2.27 3.96
C THR A 12 -9.11 -3.29 3.05
N GLU A 13 -10.43 -3.44 3.20
CA GLU A 13 -11.25 -4.26 2.29
C GLU A 13 -11.17 -3.76 0.84
N VAL A 14 -10.98 -2.45 0.64
CA VAL A 14 -10.85 -1.87 -0.70
C VAL A 14 -9.53 -2.29 -1.34
N SER A 15 -8.44 -2.38 -0.57
CA SER A 15 -7.18 -2.91 -1.07
C SER A 15 -7.27 -4.42 -1.39
N ASP A 16 -8.08 -5.18 -0.66
CA ASP A 16 -8.34 -6.59 -0.97
C ASP A 16 -9.11 -6.74 -2.29
N LYS A 17 -10.13 -5.90 -2.53
CA LYS A 17 -10.82 -5.83 -3.83
C LYS A 17 -9.88 -5.40 -4.97
N ALA A 18 -8.97 -4.47 -4.71
CA ALA A 18 -7.96 -4.06 -5.68
C ALA A 18 -7.07 -5.24 -6.08
N LEU A 19 -6.69 -6.08 -5.12
CA LEU A 19 -5.94 -7.31 -5.40
C LEU A 19 -6.76 -8.31 -6.23
N GLU A 20 -8.03 -8.51 -5.92
CA GLU A 20 -8.91 -9.41 -6.69
C GLU A 20 -8.98 -8.99 -8.17
N ILE A 21 -9.23 -7.71 -8.44
CA ILE A 21 -9.24 -7.16 -9.81
C ILE A 21 -7.88 -7.31 -10.50
N ALA A 22 -6.79 -7.08 -9.76
CA ALA A 22 -5.45 -7.29 -10.30
C ALA A 22 -5.19 -8.75 -10.69
N CYS A 23 -5.72 -9.71 -9.92
CA CYS A 23 -5.64 -11.14 -10.26
C CYS A 23 -6.39 -11.49 -11.55
N GLU A 24 -7.60 -10.93 -11.72
CA GLU A 24 -8.39 -11.12 -12.94
C GLU A 24 -7.65 -10.61 -14.20
N ILE A 25 -6.91 -9.50 -14.04
CA ILE A 25 -6.10 -8.95 -15.14
C ILE A 25 -4.83 -9.78 -15.36
N ALA A 26 -4.15 -10.15 -14.27
CA ALA A 26 -2.86 -10.84 -14.32
C ALA A 26 -2.99 -12.25 -14.91
N GLY A 27 -4.05 -12.98 -14.61
CA GLY A 27 -4.25 -14.36 -15.05
C GLY A 27 -4.13 -14.52 -16.56
N PRO A 28 -4.98 -13.89 -17.37
CA PRO A 28 -4.92 -13.98 -18.82
C PRO A 28 -3.63 -13.44 -19.45
N CYS A 29 -3.01 -12.42 -18.82
CA CYS A 29 -1.79 -11.79 -19.32
C CYS A 29 -0.51 -12.54 -18.92
N GLY A 30 -0.58 -13.44 -17.94
CA GLY A 30 0.60 -14.05 -17.32
C GLY A 30 1.47 -13.02 -16.57
N ALA A 31 0.87 -11.93 -16.10
CA ALA A 31 1.58 -10.86 -15.41
C ALA A 31 2.01 -11.27 -14.01
N CYS A 32 3.05 -10.61 -13.49
CA CYS A 32 3.48 -10.72 -12.11
C CYS A 32 2.80 -9.63 -11.28
N ILE A 33 2.28 -10.00 -10.09
CA ILE A 33 1.67 -9.07 -9.14
C ILE A 33 2.67 -8.78 -8.03
N THR A 34 2.95 -7.51 -7.78
CA THR A 34 3.69 -7.08 -6.58
C THR A 34 2.74 -6.41 -5.61
N LEU A 35 2.62 -6.96 -4.40
CA LEU A 35 1.93 -6.30 -3.29
C LEU A 35 2.88 -5.32 -2.60
N LEU A 36 2.58 -4.04 -2.65
CA LEU A 36 3.37 -2.99 -2.02
C LEU A 36 2.63 -2.40 -0.82
N HIS A 37 3.27 -2.47 0.33
CA HIS A 37 2.88 -1.72 1.52
C HIS A 37 3.90 -0.64 1.81
N VAL A 38 3.44 0.56 2.13
CA VAL A 38 4.31 1.66 2.55
C VAL A 38 3.91 2.08 3.96
N ILE A 39 4.86 1.98 4.88
CA ILE A 39 4.73 2.51 6.23
C ILE A 39 5.10 3.99 6.18
N GLU A 40 4.13 4.85 6.51
CA GLU A 40 4.37 6.28 6.57
C GLU A 40 5.43 6.59 7.63
N HIS A 41 6.48 7.27 7.22
CA HIS A 41 7.47 7.79 8.15
C HIS A 41 6.89 9.07 8.77
N ILE A 42 6.31 8.94 9.94
CA ILE A 42 5.92 10.09 10.73
C ILE A 42 7.21 10.66 11.29
N GLU A 43 7.67 11.79 10.75
CA GLU A 43 8.77 12.55 11.35
C GLU A 43 8.37 12.88 12.78
N ASP A 44 9.05 12.23 13.73
CA ASP A 44 8.87 12.38 15.18
C ASP A 44 7.39 12.53 15.64
N PRO A 45 6.65 11.41 15.78
CA PRO A 45 5.36 11.44 16.48
C PRO A 45 5.51 12.02 17.89
N ASP A 46 6.70 11.96 18.43
CA ASP A 46 7.07 12.33 19.78
C ASP A 46 6.91 13.83 20.05
N THR A 47 7.22 14.68 19.06
CA THR A 47 7.07 16.14 19.24
C THR A 47 5.64 16.63 19.07
N MET A 48 4.83 15.96 18.25
CA MET A 48 3.42 16.34 18.03
C MET A 48 2.48 15.91 19.16
N ILE A 49 2.72 14.75 19.78
CA ILE A 49 1.80 14.16 20.78
C ILE A 49 2.26 14.44 22.20
N PHE A 50 3.55 14.41 22.46
CA PHE A 50 4.10 14.44 23.82
C PHE A 50 4.87 15.73 24.14
N GLY A 51 5.01 16.66 23.19
CA GLY A 51 5.81 17.86 23.38
C GLY A 51 7.26 17.52 23.74
N ASN A 52 7.85 18.26 24.69
CA ASN A 52 9.23 18.05 25.14
C ASN A 52 9.36 17.02 26.28
N ASN A 53 8.36 16.17 26.52
CA ASN A 53 8.39 15.20 27.62
C ASN A 53 9.16 13.93 27.24
N ARG A 54 10.48 13.94 27.52
CA ARG A 54 11.41 12.84 27.22
C ARG A 54 10.99 11.49 27.81
N GLU A 55 10.38 11.46 28.98
CA GLU A 55 9.96 10.19 29.62
C GLU A 55 8.84 9.49 28.85
N LEU A 56 7.88 10.26 28.33
CA LEU A 56 6.79 9.71 27.51
C LEU A 56 7.30 9.24 26.15
N ILE A 57 8.26 9.97 25.58
CA ILE A 57 8.94 9.64 24.33
C ILE A 57 9.69 8.30 24.48
N GLU A 58 10.46 8.12 25.54
CA GLU A 58 11.18 6.85 25.78
C GLU A 58 10.23 5.69 26.03
N LYS A 59 9.13 5.90 26.75
CA LYS A 59 8.09 4.87 26.95
C LYS A 59 7.40 4.49 25.65
N ALA A 60 7.10 5.46 24.78
CA ALA A 60 6.53 5.19 23.45
C ALA A 60 7.49 4.41 22.54
N LYS A 61 8.80 4.72 22.58
CA LYS A 61 9.84 3.96 21.88
C LYS A 61 10.01 2.54 22.42
N LEU A 62 9.89 2.34 23.72
CA LEU A 62 9.93 1.02 24.35
C LEU A 62 8.70 0.16 24.01
N MET A 63 7.54 0.76 23.78
CA MET A 63 6.32 0.06 23.32
C MET A 63 6.38 -0.43 21.88
N ASN A 64 7.37 0.02 21.12
CA ASN A 64 7.83 -0.52 19.84
C ASN A 64 6.71 -0.90 18.86
N LEU A 65 5.85 0.07 18.53
CA LEU A 65 4.70 -0.14 17.64
C LEU A 65 5.13 -0.43 16.17
N GLY A 66 6.28 0.07 15.75
CA GLY A 66 6.79 -0.09 14.39
C GLY A 66 7.06 -1.55 13.98
N PRO A 67 7.88 -2.33 14.72
CA PRO A 67 8.13 -3.74 14.39
C PRO A 67 6.89 -4.63 14.47
N SER A 68 5.93 -4.29 15.34
CA SER A 68 4.68 -5.03 15.47
C SER A 68 3.76 -4.84 14.26
N MET A 69 3.71 -3.63 13.70
CA MET A 69 2.93 -3.33 12.49
C MET A 69 3.51 -4.02 11.25
N GLU A 70 4.82 -3.99 11.09
CA GLU A 70 5.52 -4.68 10.01
C GLU A 70 5.32 -6.20 10.09
N ASN A 71 5.45 -6.79 11.27
CA ASN A 71 5.22 -8.21 11.49
C ASN A 71 3.78 -8.63 11.19
N THR A 72 2.81 -7.81 11.55
CA THR A 72 1.39 -8.07 11.26
C THR A 72 1.13 -8.01 9.77
N TRP A 73 1.71 -7.03 9.07
CA TRP A 73 1.62 -6.93 7.63
C TRP A 73 2.27 -8.14 6.96
N HIS A 74 3.47 -8.54 7.35
CA HIS A 74 4.16 -9.70 6.79
C HIS A 74 3.31 -10.98 6.87
N LYS A 75 2.74 -11.28 8.03
CA LYS A 75 1.88 -12.48 8.21
C LYS A 75 0.66 -12.45 7.28
N ARG A 76 -0.02 -11.31 7.20
CA ARG A 76 -1.18 -11.15 6.34
C ARG A 76 -0.81 -11.28 4.86
N THR A 77 0.28 -10.67 4.46
CA THR A 77 0.76 -10.68 3.08
C THR A 77 1.24 -12.06 2.66
N GLN A 78 1.93 -12.81 3.52
CA GLN A 78 2.30 -14.20 3.24
C GLN A 78 1.08 -15.07 2.91
N ASN A 79 -0.03 -14.90 3.63
CA ASN A 79 -1.26 -15.62 3.32
C ASN A 79 -1.84 -15.23 1.95
N LYS A 80 -1.78 -13.95 1.60
CA LYS A 80 -2.20 -13.47 0.27
C LYS A 80 -1.33 -14.06 -0.84
N ILE A 81 -0.01 -13.98 -0.70
CA ILE A 81 0.96 -14.54 -1.66
C ILE A 81 0.76 -16.04 -1.83
N LYS A 82 0.55 -16.78 -0.75
CA LYS A 82 0.24 -18.22 -0.81
C LYS A 82 -1.01 -18.51 -1.64
N LYS A 83 -2.11 -17.78 -1.40
CA LYS A 83 -3.34 -17.92 -2.19
C LYS A 83 -3.13 -17.62 -3.67
N LEU A 84 -2.35 -16.60 -4.01
CA LEU A 84 -2.01 -16.27 -5.40
C LEU A 84 -1.20 -17.40 -6.07
N SER A 85 -0.25 -17.97 -5.35
CA SER A 85 0.53 -19.12 -5.82
C SER A 85 -0.35 -20.36 -6.07
N GLU A 86 -1.34 -20.62 -5.20
CA GLU A 86 -2.33 -21.70 -5.40
C GLU A 86 -3.18 -21.49 -6.66
N GLN A 87 -3.34 -20.25 -7.11
CA GLN A 87 -4.02 -19.88 -8.36
C GLN A 87 -3.07 -19.82 -9.58
N ASN A 88 -1.83 -20.27 -9.43
CA ASN A 88 -0.78 -20.17 -10.45
C ASN A 88 -0.44 -18.74 -10.88
N LEU A 89 -0.68 -17.74 -10.03
CA LEU A 89 -0.30 -16.35 -10.26
C LEU A 89 1.10 -16.08 -9.70
N ARG A 90 1.97 -15.52 -10.54
CA ARG A 90 3.28 -15.06 -10.09
C ARG A 90 3.10 -13.82 -9.21
N SER A 91 3.62 -13.86 -8.00
CA SER A 91 3.46 -12.75 -7.06
C SER A 91 4.66 -12.58 -6.15
N ASP A 92 4.88 -11.34 -5.75
CA ASP A 92 5.89 -10.90 -4.80
C ASP A 92 5.31 -9.85 -3.86
N SER A 93 6.01 -9.55 -2.78
CA SER A 93 5.59 -8.51 -1.84
C SER A 93 6.76 -7.66 -1.39
N LYS A 94 6.48 -6.37 -1.17
CA LYS A 94 7.47 -5.40 -0.72
C LYS A 94 6.88 -4.49 0.34
N CYS A 95 7.64 -4.25 1.41
CA CYS A 95 7.36 -3.23 2.41
C CYS A 95 8.41 -2.12 2.31
N LEU A 96 7.98 -0.88 2.24
CA LEU A 96 8.84 0.32 2.20
C LEU A 96 8.42 1.28 3.32
N THR A 97 9.33 2.19 3.68
CA THR A 97 9.05 3.24 4.67
C THR A 97 9.31 4.61 4.04
N GLY A 98 8.42 5.57 4.26
CA GLY A 98 8.57 6.94 3.75
C GLY A 98 7.23 7.60 3.41
N ASP A 99 7.25 8.64 2.57
CA ASP A 99 6.01 9.19 1.99
C ASP A 99 5.34 8.15 1.08
N ILE A 100 4.08 7.87 1.36
CA ILE A 100 3.36 6.77 0.71
C ILE A 100 3.33 6.94 -0.82
N ALA A 101 2.91 8.12 -1.28
CA ALA A 101 2.78 8.36 -2.72
C ALA A 101 4.14 8.37 -3.42
N GLU A 102 5.16 8.96 -2.81
CA GLU A 102 6.52 8.98 -3.36
C GLU A 102 7.10 7.57 -3.49
N LYS A 103 6.98 6.75 -2.45
CA LYS A 103 7.49 5.38 -2.47
C LYS A 103 6.77 4.49 -3.48
N ILE A 104 5.47 4.69 -3.69
CA ILE A 104 4.72 4.00 -4.75
C ILE A 104 5.26 4.39 -6.13
N LEU A 105 5.42 5.70 -6.39
CA LEU A 105 5.90 6.21 -7.67
C LEU A 105 7.35 5.81 -7.96
N GLU A 106 8.24 5.94 -6.97
CA GLU A 106 9.65 5.50 -7.07
C GLU A 106 9.75 4.01 -7.40
N TYR A 107 8.96 3.18 -6.70
CA TYR A 107 8.95 1.74 -6.94
C TYR A 107 8.43 1.39 -8.33
N ALA A 108 7.30 2.00 -8.72
CA ALA A 108 6.70 1.77 -10.04
C ALA A 108 7.67 2.13 -11.18
N HIS A 109 8.33 3.28 -11.08
CA HIS A 109 9.34 3.73 -12.05
C HIS A 109 10.55 2.78 -12.09
N ALA A 110 11.15 2.48 -10.94
CA ALA A 110 12.36 1.64 -10.85
C ALA A 110 12.14 0.20 -11.34
N LYS A 111 10.93 -0.33 -11.14
CA LYS A 111 10.55 -1.71 -11.55
C LYS A 111 9.86 -1.78 -12.90
N LYS A 112 9.71 -0.65 -13.59
CA LYS A 112 9.01 -0.56 -14.88
C LYS A 112 7.65 -1.25 -14.80
N VAL A 113 6.85 -0.81 -13.84
CA VAL A 113 5.49 -1.31 -13.63
C VAL A 113 4.61 -0.88 -14.80
N ASP A 114 3.84 -1.81 -15.34
CA ASP A 114 2.95 -1.53 -16.48
C ASP A 114 1.59 -1.00 -16.05
N MET A 115 1.18 -1.27 -14.81
CA MET A 115 -0.08 -0.80 -14.24
C MET A 115 -0.01 -0.76 -12.70
N ILE A 116 -0.57 0.28 -12.12
CA ILE A 116 -0.82 0.37 -10.67
C ILE A 116 -2.30 0.12 -10.41
N VAL A 117 -2.62 -0.75 -9.45
CA VAL A 117 -3.98 -0.98 -8.97
C VAL A 117 -4.03 -0.60 -7.49
N MET A 118 -4.93 0.29 -7.13
CA MET A 118 -5.02 0.80 -5.76
C MET A 118 -6.46 1.07 -5.34
N GLY A 119 -6.72 0.96 -4.03
CA GLY A 119 -7.99 1.36 -3.46
C GLY A 119 -8.09 2.89 -3.34
N SER A 120 -9.28 3.42 -3.51
CA SER A 120 -9.57 4.80 -3.11
C SER A 120 -9.66 4.83 -1.58
N SER A 121 -8.59 5.19 -0.88
CA SER A 121 -8.64 5.27 0.57
C SER A 121 -9.48 6.46 1.02
N ASN A 122 -10.74 6.22 1.32
CA ASN A 122 -11.62 7.17 1.98
C ASN A 122 -11.55 6.93 3.49
N ARG A 123 -10.56 7.53 4.17
CA ARG A 123 -10.45 7.46 5.64
C ARG A 123 -11.55 8.26 6.36
N LEU A 124 -12.31 9.07 5.62
CA LEU A 124 -13.43 9.85 6.15
C LEU A 124 -14.74 9.06 6.01
N LYS A 125 -14.94 8.10 6.88
CA LYS A 125 -16.26 7.48 7.06
C LYS A 125 -17.16 8.49 7.78
N GLY A 126 -18.13 9.06 7.09
CA GLY A 126 -19.31 9.57 7.77
C GLY A 126 -19.94 10.88 7.38
N ILE A 127 -19.34 11.80 6.65
CA ILE A 127 -19.92 13.15 6.52
C ILE A 127 -20.21 13.61 5.08
N SER A 128 -19.73 12.94 4.06
CA SER A 128 -20.08 13.36 2.71
C SER A 128 -20.15 12.18 1.74
N LYS A 129 -21.26 12.09 1.03
CA LYS A 129 -21.45 11.19 -0.12
C LYS A 129 -20.56 11.59 -1.31
N ILE A 130 -19.60 12.48 -1.11
CA ILE A 130 -18.64 12.90 -2.13
C ILE A 130 -17.57 11.81 -2.16
N LYS A 131 -17.54 11.02 -3.22
CA LYS A 131 -16.47 10.09 -3.54
C LYS A 131 -15.20 10.86 -3.94
N ALA A 132 -14.58 11.55 -2.98
CA ALA A 132 -13.32 12.22 -3.21
C ALA A 132 -12.17 11.21 -3.15
N LEU A 133 -11.25 11.28 -4.09
CA LEU A 133 -10.00 10.53 -4.02
C LEU A 133 -9.19 11.00 -2.81
N GLY A 134 -8.62 10.06 -2.07
CA GLY A 134 -7.64 10.36 -1.02
C GLY A 134 -6.40 11.07 -1.59
N SER A 135 -5.66 11.77 -0.76
CA SER A 135 -4.46 12.53 -1.17
C SER A 135 -3.42 11.65 -1.87
N VAL A 136 -3.17 10.46 -1.35
CA VAL A 136 -2.24 9.48 -1.95
C VAL A 136 -2.71 9.04 -3.32
N THR A 137 -3.98 8.62 -3.43
CA THR A 137 -4.56 8.15 -4.70
C THR A 137 -4.53 9.24 -5.77
N ARG A 138 -4.84 10.48 -5.39
CA ARG A 138 -4.75 11.63 -6.29
C ARG A 138 -3.32 11.86 -6.77
N LYS A 139 -2.35 11.96 -5.84
CA LYS A 139 -0.94 12.20 -6.17
C LYS A 139 -0.39 11.11 -7.08
N VAL A 140 -0.69 9.82 -6.80
CA VAL A 140 -0.27 8.71 -7.64
C VAL A 140 -0.92 8.77 -9.02
N SER A 141 -2.24 9.02 -9.11
CA SER A 141 -2.94 9.08 -10.41
C SER A 141 -2.49 10.24 -11.29
N GLU A 142 -2.03 11.34 -10.70
CA GLU A 142 -1.54 12.52 -11.44
C GLU A 142 -0.08 12.36 -11.90
N LEU A 143 0.75 11.62 -11.16
CA LEU A 143 2.20 11.59 -11.37
C LEU A 143 2.76 10.24 -11.84
N ALA A 144 1.94 9.20 -11.93
CA ALA A 144 2.41 7.89 -12.40
C ALA A 144 2.73 7.91 -13.90
N ASP A 145 3.81 7.24 -14.28
CA ASP A 145 4.21 7.05 -15.69
C ASP A 145 3.43 5.93 -16.38
N CYS A 146 2.57 5.22 -15.66
CA CYS A 146 1.77 4.10 -16.16
C CYS A 146 0.30 4.26 -15.78
N PRO A 147 -0.62 3.52 -16.41
CA PRO A 147 -2.03 3.50 -16.03
C PRO A 147 -2.25 3.19 -14.56
N VAL A 148 -3.18 3.91 -13.94
CA VAL A 148 -3.58 3.72 -12.54
C VAL A 148 -5.06 3.33 -12.50
N LEU A 149 -5.35 2.13 -12.01
CA LEU A 149 -6.70 1.65 -11.78
C LEU A 149 -7.09 1.87 -10.33
N ILE A 150 -8.16 2.63 -10.11
CA ILE A 150 -8.63 2.99 -8.77
C ILE A 150 -9.92 2.24 -8.47
N ILE A 151 -9.93 1.51 -7.36
CA ILE A 151 -11.05 0.69 -6.89
C ILE A 151 -11.76 1.43 -5.74
N HIS A 152 -13.09 1.46 -5.79
CA HIS A 152 -13.94 2.13 -4.80
C HIS A 152 -14.71 1.15 -3.91
#